data_b6a8c5678d51685eee5e3641b8af504b
#
_entry.id   b6a8c5678d51685eee5e3641b8af504b
#
_cell.length_a   1.000
_cell.length_b   1.000
_cell.length_c   1.000
_cell.angle_alpha   90.00
_cell.angle_beta   90.00
_cell.angle_gamma   90.00
#
_symmetry.space_group_name_H-M   'P 1'
#
loop_
_entity.id
_entity.type
_entity.pdbx_description
1 polymer ?
#
loop_
_entity_poly.entity_id
_entity_poly.type
_entity_poly.pdbx_seq_one_letter_code
_entity_poly.pdbx_strand_id
1 'polypeptide(L)'
;MSKNKEKDKSGEGSGLRRWRKILFFGFGFLILFWVVWVLYMFNVIPHRQYINADFGIETYKSLVDKDEDGIDDQTDFLQSVRRYIATKPKYKSKYYRTGYPDDEFGVCTDLIAFGMKGAGYDLRELVDADIKMNKRLYQVDVVDKNIDFR
;
A
#
# COMPACT_ATOMS: atom_id res chain seq x y z
N MET A 1 -75.44 2.62 33.10
CA MET A 1 -74.02 2.81 33.52
C MET A 1 -73.13 1.82 32.74
N SER A 2 -72.73 2.17 31.53
CA SER A 2 -71.69 1.38 30.86
C SER A 2 -71.18 2.17 29.65
N LYS A 3 -70.27 3.12 29.83
CA LYS A 3 -69.61 3.87 28.76
C LYS A 3 -68.18 4.35 29.15
N ASN A 4 -67.37 3.56 29.87
CA ASN A 4 -66.08 4.05 30.28
C ASN A 4 -64.92 2.99 30.19
N LYS A 5 -65.02 2.02 29.28
CA LYS A 5 -63.96 0.98 29.15
C LYS A 5 -63.32 0.87 27.76
N GLU A 6 -63.67 1.77 26.83
CA GLU A 6 -63.19 1.64 25.42
C GLU A 6 -62.08 2.64 25.02
N LYS A 7 -61.68 3.55 25.92
CA LYS A 7 -60.69 4.61 25.60
C LYS A 7 -59.25 4.31 25.93
N ASP A 8 -58.94 3.16 26.55
CA ASP A 8 -57.57 2.87 27.04
C ASP A 8 -56.75 1.94 26.14
N LYS A 9 -57.32 1.34 25.10
CA LYS A 9 -56.60 0.45 24.20
C LYS A 9 -55.94 1.13 23.00
N SER A 10 -56.23 2.39 22.73
CA SER A 10 -55.65 3.10 21.56
C SER A 10 -54.27 3.74 21.83
N GLY A 11 -53.93 3.99 23.08
CA GLY A 11 -52.68 4.60 23.50
C GLY A 11 -51.47 3.65 23.51
N GLU A 12 -51.70 2.40 23.88
CA GLU A 12 -50.64 1.38 24.05
C GLU A 12 -50.02 0.94 22.71
N GLY A 13 -50.82 0.88 21.64
CA GLY A 13 -50.32 0.48 20.31
C GLY A 13 -49.46 1.53 19.63
N SER A 14 -49.62 2.82 19.97
CA SER A 14 -48.82 3.91 19.36
C SER A 14 -47.41 4.01 19.95
N GLY A 15 -47.27 3.79 21.25
CA GLY A 15 -46.00 3.75 21.95
C GLY A 15 -45.12 2.61 21.48
N LEU A 16 -45.68 1.39 21.39
CA LEU A 16 -44.97 0.20 20.94
C LEU A 16 -44.44 0.33 19.50
N ARG A 17 -45.23 0.96 18.59
CA ARG A 17 -44.80 1.23 17.21
C ARG A 17 -43.65 2.25 17.16
N ARG A 18 -43.64 3.28 18.00
CA ARG A 18 -42.56 4.25 18.10
C ARG A 18 -41.28 3.59 18.60
N TRP A 19 -41.34 2.81 19.66
CA TRP A 19 -40.22 2.06 20.21
C TRP A 19 -39.63 1.08 19.20
N ARG A 20 -40.46 0.35 18.46
CA ARG A 20 -39.98 -0.56 17.39
C ARG A 20 -39.27 0.19 16.29
N LYS A 21 -39.73 1.37 15.88
CA LYS A 21 -39.01 2.21 14.88
C LYS A 21 -37.66 2.70 15.44
N ILE A 22 -37.65 3.18 16.68
CA ILE A 22 -36.39 3.63 17.32
C ILE A 22 -35.37 2.50 17.40
N LEU A 23 -35.82 1.31 17.82
CA LEU A 23 -34.93 0.13 17.87
C LEU A 23 -34.44 -0.27 16.48
N PHE A 24 -35.31 -0.23 15.47
CA PHE A 24 -34.95 -0.56 14.10
C PHE A 24 -33.91 0.43 13.53
N PHE A 25 -34.12 1.74 13.72
CA PHE A 25 -33.18 2.76 13.29
C PHE A 25 -31.87 2.70 14.11
N GLY A 26 -31.95 2.45 15.40
CA GLY A 26 -30.76 2.26 16.27
C GLY A 26 -29.93 1.07 15.84
N PHE A 27 -30.56 -0.07 15.54
CA PHE A 27 -29.88 -1.26 15.03
C PHE A 27 -29.27 -1.03 13.65
N GLY A 28 -29.98 -0.36 12.75
CA GLY A 28 -29.46 0.03 11.43
C GLY A 28 -28.22 0.93 11.55
N PHE A 29 -28.26 1.89 12.48
CA PHE A 29 -27.10 2.77 12.74
C PHE A 29 -25.90 2.00 13.30
N LEU A 30 -26.11 1.04 14.19
CA LEU A 30 -25.05 0.19 14.73
C LEU A 30 -24.41 -0.67 13.63
N ILE A 31 -25.22 -1.24 12.74
CA ILE A 31 -24.70 -2.00 11.59
C ILE A 31 -23.86 -1.10 10.68
N LEU A 32 -24.35 0.08 10.34
CA LEU A 32 -23.63 1.04 9.51
C LEU A 32 -22.30 1.44 10.15
N PHE A 33 -22.33 1.77 11.44
CA PHE A 33 -21.11 2.08 12.20
C PHE A 33 -20.11 0.93 12.18
N TRP A 34 -20.58 -0.31 12.38
CA TRP A 34 -19.74 -1.50 12.33
C TRP A 34 -19.13 -1.71 10.94
N VAL A 35 -19.93 -1.55 9.87
CA VAL A 35 -19.43 -1.65 8.48
C VAL A 35 -18.35 -0.59 8.20
N VAL A 36 -18.61 0.67 8.57
CA VAL A 36 -17.60 1.74 8.41
C VAL A 36 -16.33 1.43 9.20
N TRP A 37 -16.46 0.93 10.43
CA TRP A 37 -15.34 0.53 11.26
C TRP A 37 -14.53 -0.61 10.64
N VAL A 38 -15.20 -1.63 10.08
CA VAL A 38 -14.54 -2.74 9.35
C VAL A 38 -13.82 -2.21 8.12
N LEU A 39 -14.46 -1.37 7.30
CA LEU A 39 -13.83 -0.77 6.13
C LEU A 39 -12.61 0.09 6.50
N TYR A 40 -12.66 0.76 7.64
CA TYR A 40 -11.53 1.49 8.20
C TYR A 40 -10.40 0.55 8.59
N MET A 41 -10.68 -0.54 9.31
CA MET A 41 -9.69 -1.53 9.75
C MET A 41 -9.00 -2.26 8.59
N PHE A 42 -9.74 -2.54 7.51
CA PHE A 42 -9.17 -3.16 6.30
C PHE A 42 -8.54 -2.16 5.31
N ASN A 43 -8.33 -0.91 5.75
CA ASN A 43 -7.69 0.14 4.94
C ASN A 43 -8.39 0.41 3.59
N VAL A 44 -9.70 0.12 3.50
CA VAL A 44 -10.52 0.47 2.34
C VAL A 44 -10.82 1.98 2.36
N ILE A 45 -10.99 2.55 3.57
CA ILE A 45 -11.06 4.00 3.78
C ILE A 45 -9.64 4.50 4.00
N PRO A 46 -9.13 5.43 3.17
CA PRO A 46 -7.77 5.94 3.30
C PRO A 46 -7.52 6.51 4.70
N HIS A 47 -6.45 6.01 5.34
CA HIS A 47 -5.97 6.55 6.61
C HIS A 47 -5.01 7.72 6.37
N ARG A 48 -4.82 8.54 7.38
CA ARG A 48 -3.74 9.53 7.40
C ARG A 48 -2.41 8.80 7.16
N GLN A 49 -1.70 9.19 6.12
CA GLN A 49 -0.33 8.72 5.94
C GLN A 49 0.57 9.44 6.95
N TYR A 50 1.29 8.64 7.73
CA TYR A 50 2.29 9.17 8.64
C TYR A 50 3.51 9.63 7.86
N ILE A 51 4.10 10.73 8.31
CA ILE A 51 5.35 11.29 7.78
C ILE A 51 6.41 11.29 8.89
N ASN A 52 7.66 11.48 8.52
CA ASN A 52 8.79 11.48 9.45
C ASN A 52 8.58 12.42 10.65
N ALA A 53 7.99 13.59 10.42
CA ALA A 53 7.71 14.57 11.47
C ALA A 53 6.73 14.04 12.54
N ASP A 54 5.84 13.12 12.22
CA ASP A 54 4.91 12.52 13.19
C ASP A 54 5.65 11.65 14.24
N PHE A 55 6.87 11.22 13.92
CA PHE A 55 7.72 10.39 14.78
C PHE A 55 8.98 11.13 15.28
N GLY A 56 9.08 12.43 15.03
CA GLY A 56 10.26 13.21 15.38
C GLY A 56 11.53 12.81 14.61
N ILE A 57 11.37 12.17 13.45
CA ILE A 57 12.49 11.75 12.60
C ILE A 57 12.82 12.92 11.67
N GLU A 58 14.09 13.36 11.70
CA GLU A 58 14.59 14.40 10.80
C GLU A 58 14.57 13.89 9.35
N THR A 59 14.14 14.76 8.43
CA THR A 59 14.20 14.46 7.01
C THR A 59 15.63 14.61 6.53
N TYR A 60 16.27 13.49 6.22
CA TYR A 60 17.57 13.49 5.57
C TYR A 60 17.40 13.75 4.06
N LYS A 61 18.28 14.56 3.50
CA LYS A 61 18.42 14.75 2.06
C LYS A 61 19.81 14.33 1.63
N SER A 62 19.89 13.48 0.61
CA SER A 62 21.17 13.14 -0.05
C SER A 62 21.73 14.41 -0.70
N LEU A 63 23.07 14.49 -0.77
CA LEU A 63 23.76 15.49 -1.57
C LEU A 63 24.05 15.01 -2.99
N VAL A 64 23.65 13.77 -3.30
CA VAL A 64 23.85 13.14 -4.60
C VAL A 64 22.55 13.22 -5.39
N ASP A 65 22.68 13.62 -6.64
CA ASP A 65 21.66 13.67 -7.67
C ASP A 65 22.33 13.06 -8.91
N LYS A 66 22.11 11.75 -9.11
CA LYS A 66 22.85 10.94 -10.08
C LYS A 66 22.44 11.20 -11.52
N ASP A 67 21.17 11.49 -11.72
CA ASP A 67 20.61 11.74 -13.05
C ASP A 67 20.46 13.23 -13.39
N GLU A 68 20.87 14.11 -12.43
CA GLU A 68 20.93 15.57 -12.58
C GLU A 68 19.55 16.20 -12.91
N ASP A 69 18.46 15.62 -12.36
CA ASP A 69 17.11 16.11 -12.58
C ASP A 69 16.69 17.20 -11.55
N GLY A 70 17.53 17.46 -10.54
CA GLY A 70 17.32 18.45 -9.49
C GLY A 70 16.63 17.90 -8.25
N ILE A 71 16.39 16.57 -8.20
CA ILE A 71 15.88 15.85 -7.04
C ILE A 71 17.01 14.97 -6.49
N ASP A 72 17.16 14.87 -5.19
CA ASP A 72 18.19 14.01 -4.61
C ASP A 72 17.83 12.53 -4.76
N ASP A 73 18.85 11.66 -4.93
CA ASP A 73 18.73 10.22 -5.15
C ASP A 73 17.81 9.53 -4.14
N GLN A 74 17.82 9.93 -2.87
CA GLN A 74 17.02 9.32 -1.83
C GLN A 74 15.53 9.63 -2.03
N THR A 75 15.23 10.86 -2.44
CA THR A 75 13.87 11.30 -2.75
C THR A 75 13.35 10.57 -3.98
N ASP A 76 14.17 10.45 -5.03
CA ASP A 76 13.81 9.72 -6.26
C ASP A 76 13.60 8.25 -6.03
N PHE A 77 14.48 7.62 -5.28
CA PHE A 77 14.32 6.23 -4.86
C PHE A 77 12.97 6.03 -4.17
N LEU A 78 12.65 6.86 -3.16
CA LEU A 78 11.40 6.75 -2.41
C LEU A 78 10.17 6.98 -3.30
N GLN A 79 10.22 7.97 -4.19
CA GLN A 79 9.11 8.26 -5.10
C GLN A 79 8.90 7.11 -6.09
N SER A 80 9.98 6.54 -6.62
CA SER A 80 9.91 5.41 -7.55
C SER A 80 9.38 4.13 -6.91
N VAL A 81 9.81 3.84 -5.68
CA VAL A 81 9.25 2.73 -4.88
C VAL A 81 7.75 2.92 -4.68
N ARG A 82 7.30 4.13 -4.31
CA ARG A 82 5.87 4.43 -4.13
C ARG A 82 5.08 4.28 -5.44
N ARG A 83 5.62 4.73 -6.57
CA ARG A 83 5.01 4.55 -7.89
C ARG A 83 4.85 3.06 -8.21
N TYR A 84 5.89 2.26 -7.98
CA TYR A 84 5.83 0.81 -8.22
C TYR A 84 4.80 0.12 -7.32
N ILE A 85 4.76 0.42 -6.02
CA ILE A 85 3.75 -0.13 -5.09
C ILE A 85 2.32 0.23 -5.53
N ALA A 86 2.12 1.44 -6.07
CA ALA A 86 0.80 1.88 -6.54
C ALA A 86 0.27 1.05 -7.71
N THR A 87 1.14 0.35 -8.47
CA THR A 87 0.72 -0.59 -9.52
C THR A 87 0.15 -1.89 -8.96
N LYS A 88 0.32 -2.15 -7.65
CA LYS A 88 -0.17 -3.35 -6.93
C LYS A 88 0.26 -4.66 -7.61
N PRO A 89 1.56 -4.88 -7.83
CA PRO A 89 2.04 -6.08 -8.49
C PRO A 89 1.65 -7.33 -7.69
N LYS A 90 1.26 -8.38 -8.41
CA LYS A 90 0.99 -9.70 -7.82
C LYS A 90 2.31 -10.41 -7.54
N TYR A 91 2.42 -11.03 -6.37
CA TYR A 91 3.65 -11.73 -6.00
C TYR A 91 3.86 -12.99 -6.86
N LYS A 92 4.87 -12.96 -7.72
CA LYS A 92 5.32 -14.12 -8.50
C LYS A 92 6.76 -13.90 -8.98
N SER A 93 7.64 -14.87 -8.66
CA SER A 93 8.98 -14.88 -9.23
C SER A 93 8.92 -15.35 -10.68
N LYS A 94 9.44 -14.50 -11.58
CA LYS A 94 9.60 -14.77 -13.03
C LYS A 94 10.93 -14.21 -13.49
N TYR A 95 11.54 -14.91 -14.43
CA TYR A 95 12.71 -14.38 -15.13
C TYR A 95 12.27 -13.38 -16.23
N TYR A 96 12.90 -12.22 -16.26
CA TYR A 96 12.70 -11.20 -17.30
C TYR A 96 14.03 -10.93 -18.00
N ARG A 97 14.02 -11.04 -19.31
CA ARG A 97 15.22 -10.82 -20.12
C ARG A 97 15.88 -9.45 -19.92
N THR A 98 15.08 -8.44 -19.62
CA THR A 98 15.54 -7.08 -19.30
C THR A 98 16.04 -6.92 -17.85
N GLY A 99 15.81 -7.91 -17.01
CA GLY A 99 16.01 -7.83 -15.56
C GLY A 99 14.84 -7.20 -14.80
N TYR A 100 13.96 -6.46 -15.48
CA TYR A 100 12.84 -5.74 -14.88
C TYR A 100 11.49 -6.32 -15.30
N PRO A 101 10.51 -6.45 -14.38
CA PRO A 101 9.14 -6.83 -14.74
C PRO A 101 8.52 -5.87 -15.75
N ASP A 102 7.87 -6.46 -16.75
CA ASP A 102 7.10 -5.76 -17.78
C ASP A 102 5.62 -6.18 -17.79
N ASP A 103 5.19 -6.88 -16.75
CA ASP A 103 3.83 -7.38 -16.57
C ASP A 103 3.28 -7.05 -15.17
N GLU A 104 2.20 -7.74 -14.77
CA GLU A 104 1.50 -7.55 -13.49
C GLU A 104 2.18 -8.23 -12.28
N PHE A 105 3.32 -8.91 -12.47
CA PHE A 105 3.98 -9.67 -11.42
C PHE A 105 5.26 -8.97 -10.94
N GLY A 106 5.64 -9.27 -9.68
CA GLY A 106 6.86 -8.76 -9.10
C GLY A 106 7.20 -9.44 -7.77
N VAL A 107 8.43 -9.20 -7.34
CA VAL A 107 8.97 -9.65 -6.05
C VAL A 107 9.65 -8.48 -5.33
N CYS A 108 10.09 -8.69 -4.09
CA CYS A 108 10.70 -7.63 -3.27
C CYS A 108 11.97 -7.01 -3.88
N THR A 109 12.77 -7.80 -4.60
CA THR A 109 13.96 -7.30 -5.30
C THR A 109 13.63 -6.36 -6.44
N ASP A 110 12.49 -6.56 -7.11
CA ASP A 110 12.04 -5.64 -8.17
C ASP A 110 11.71 -4.25 -7.61
N LEU A 111 11.17 -4.21 -6.38
CA LEU A 111 10.90 -2.94 -5.68
C LEU A 111 12.20 -2.12 -5.51
N ILE A 112 13.27 -2.78 -5.08
CA ILE A 112 14.58 -2.15 -4.91
C ILE A 112 15.13 -1.72 -6.27
N ALA A 113 15.03 -2.60 -7.27
CA ALA A 113 15.52 -2.31 -8.62
C ALA A 113 14.81 -1.10 -9.25
N PHE A 114 13.49 -0.99 -9.11
CA PHE A 114 12.75 0.19 -9.57
C PHE A 114 13.07 1.45 -8.76
N GLY A 115 13.32 1.31 -7.45
CA GLY A 115 13.80 2.41 -6.61
C GLY A 115 15.15 2.95 -7.11
N MET A 116 16.12 2.06 -7.31
CA MET A 116 17.45 2.39 -7.84
C MET A 116 17.36 3.04 -9.23
N LYS A 117 16.53 2.46 -10.10
CA LYS A 117 16.31 3.00 -11.45
C LYS A 117 15.73 4.40 -11.45
N GLY A 118 14.86 4.71 -10.50
CA GLY A 118 14.30 6.05 -10.32
C GLY A 118 15.33 7.08 -9.89
N ALA A 119 16.38 6.67 -9.23
CA ALA A 119 17.51 7.51 -8.81
C ALA A 119 18.68 7.45 -9.80
N GLY A 120 18.43 7.07 -11.06
CA GLY A 120 19.46 7.07 -12.12
C GLY A 120 20.42 5.88 -12.10
N TYR A 121 20.16 4.82 -11.32
CA TYR A 121 21.01 3.63 -11.27
C TYR A 121 20.35 2.43 -11.92
N ASP A 122 21.01 1.77 -12.87
CA ASP A 122 20.59 0.46 -13.35
C ASP A 122 21.25 -0.64 -12.51
N LEU A 123 20.45 -1.28 -11.65
CA LEU A 123 20.95 -2.31 -10.73
C LEU A 123 21.55 -3.50 -11.49
N ARG A 124 20.99 -3.86 -12.64
CA ARG A 124 21.51 -4.95 -13.47
C ARG A 124 22.90 -4.63 -14.02
N GLU A 125 23.09 -3.42 -14.51
CA GLU A 125 24.41 -2.98 -15.01
C GLU A 125 25.43 -2.91 -13.89
N LEU A 126 25.04 -2.44 -12.70
CA LEU A 126 25.92 -2.38 -11.54
C LEU A 126 26.36 -3.78 -11.09
N VAL A 127 25.42 -4.73 -11.01
CA VAL A 127 25.71 -6.12 -10.64
C VAL A 127 26.58 -6.80 -11.71
N ASP A 128 26.30 -6.59 -13.00
CA ASP A 128 27.12 -7.12 -14.10
C ASP A 128 28.55 -6.60 -14.06
N ALA A 129 28.71 -5.30 -13.82
CA ALA A 129 30.04 -4.68 -13.69
C ALA A 129 30.80 -5.23 -12.48
N ASP A 130 30.13 -5.37 -11.33
CA ASP A 130 30.77 -5.89 -10.12
C ASP A 130 31.19 -7.35 -10.28
N ILE A 131 30.34 -8.21 -10.83
CA ILE A 131 30.69 -9.62 -11.10
C ILE A 131 31.88 -9.71 -12.07
N LYS A 132 31.91 -8.88 -13.13
CA LYS A 132 33.03 -8.86 -14.08
C LYS A 132 34.34 -8.47 -13.44
N MET A 133 34.34 -7.52 -12.51
CA MET A 133 35.52 -7.08 -11.78
C MET A 133 35.95 -8.08 -10.70
N ASN A 134 35.02 -8.78 -10.10
CA ASN A 134 35.22 -9.60 -8.91
C ASN A 134 34.90 -11.10 -9.13
N LYS A 135 35.12 -11.64 -10.34
CA LYS A 135 34.78 -13.02 -10.73
C LYS A 135 35.18 -14.06 -9.68
N ARG A 136 36.38 -13.90 -9.08
CA ARG A 136 36.86 -14.83 -8.06
C ARG A 136 36.02 -14.84 -6.78
N LEU A 137 35.46 -13.71 -6.39
CA LEU A 137 34.55 -13.63 -5.22
C LEU A 137 33.22 -14.33 -5.49
N TYR A 138 32.74 -14.20 -6.71
CA TYR A 138 31.48 -14.83 -7.16
C TYR A 138 31.68 -16.28 -7.60
N GLN A 139 32.92 -16.78 -7.61
CA GLN A 139 33.26 -18.15 -8.04
C GLN A 139 32.76 -18.48 -9.46
N VAL A 140 32.78 -17.50 -10.37
CA VAL A 140 32.34 -17.65 -11.76
C VAL A 140 33.54 -17.51 -12.72
N ASP A 141 33.69 -18.44 -13.67
CA ASP A 141 34.68 -18.38 -14.72
C ASP A 141 34.23 -17.52 -15.87
N VAL A 142 32.94 -17.66 -16.22
CA VAL A 142 32.29 -16.93 -17.33
C VAL A 142 31.08 -16.19 -16.82
N VAL A 143 31.01 -14.90 -17.10
CA VAL A 143 29.84 -14.07 -16.72
C VAL A 143 28.72 -14.31 -17.73
N ASP A 144 27.52 -14.64 -17.26
CA ASP A 144 26.33 -14.77 -18.09
C ASP A 144 26.01 -13.43 -18.74
N LYS A 145 25.60 -13.46 -20.01
CA LYS A 145 25.14 -12.27 -20.74
C LYS A 145 23.78 -11.75 -20.24
N ASN A 146 23.02 -12.60 -19.55
CA ASN A 146 21.69 -12.31 -19.05
C ASN A 146 21.67 -12.37 -17.51
N ILE A 147 22.52 -11.59 -16.86
CA ILE A 147 22.58 -11.49 -15.41
C ILE A 147 21.20 -11.06 -14.89
N ASP A 148 20.70 -11.80 -13.91
CA ASP A 148 19.54 -11.46 -13.11
C ASP A 148 20.02 -10.98 -11.73
N PHE A 149 19.55 -9.84 -11.27
CA PHE A 149 19.89 -9.29 -9.95
C PHE A 149 19.01 -9.86 -8.81
N ARG A 150 18.14 -10.80 -9.09
CA ARG A 150 17.25 -11.44 -8.12
C ARG A 150 17.89 -12.55 -7.34
#